data_03721cae1562c3d8ece85e8c28b7e00d
#
_entry.id   03721cae1562c3d8ece85e8c28b7e00d
#
_cell.length_a   1.000
_cell.length_b   1.000
_cell.length_c   1.000
_cell.angle_alpha   90.00
_cell.angle_beta   90.00
_cell.angle_gamma   90.00
#
_symmetry.space_group_name_H-M   'P 1'
#
loop_
_entity.id
_entity.type
_entity.pdbx_description
1 polymer ?
#
loop_
_entity_poly.entity_id
_entity_poly.type
_entity_poly.pdbx_seq_one_letter_code
_entity_poly.pdbx_strand_id
1 'polypeptide(L)'
;MREVKRSALVNKPPAELFALINDIESYPQFLPWCTHARVLSSTPTEIVATIGVRQGPLHGEFTTRNTLATDRSIHLQLVSGPFSMLEGDWQLTPIEPEGCRVELTMRFAFTHRLTGLLFEPKFAATIGSLVDAFVARARSLP
;
A
#
# COMPACT_ATOMS: atom_id res chain seq x y z
N MET A 1 5.09 -4.57 -17.57
CA MET A 1 4.87 -4.75 -16.13
C MET A 1 5.99 -4.04 -15.37
N ARG A 2 5.63 -3.29 -14.37
CA ARG A 2 6.56 -2.59 -13.49
C ARG A 2 6.57 -3.25 -12.13
N GLU A 3 7.76 -3.48 -11.58
CA GLU A 3 7.89 -3.99 -10.22
C GLU A 3 8.63 -2.99 -9.35
N VAL A 4 8.12 -2.74 -8.15
CA VAL A 4 8.74 -1.87 -7.15
C VAL A 4 8.91 -2.68 -5.87
N LYS A 5 10.13 -2.65 -5.33
CA LYS A 5 10.45 -3.30 -4.05
C LYS A 5 11.08 -2.28 -3.12
N ARG A 6 10.61 -2.25 -1.88
CA ARG A 6 11.14 -1.38 -0.84
C ARG A 6 11.13 -2.11 0.48
N SER A 7 12.08 -1.76 1.33
CA SER A 7 12.11 -2.28 2.70
C SER A 7 12.66 -1.24 3.64
N ALA A 8 12.33 -1.38 4.91
CA ALA A 8 12.84 -0.53 5.98
C ALA A 8 12.83 -1.28 7.30
N LEU A 9 13.69 -0.84 8.21
CA LEU A 9 13.68 -1.31 9.59
C LEU A 9 12.99 -0.25 10.44
N VAL A 10 12.12 -0.69 11.33
CA VAL A 10 11.41 0.22 12.22
C VAL A 10 11.45 -0.33 13.63
N ASN A 11 11.60 0.57 14.60
CA ASN A 11 11.69 0.22 16.01
C ASN A 11 10.29 0.15 16.64
N LYS A 12 9.42 -0.64 16.03
CA LYS A 12 8.04 -0.88 16.45
C LYS A 12 7.70 -2.34 16.15
N PRO A 13 6.83 -2.97 16.94
CA PRO A 13 6.48 -4.38 16.68
C PRO A 13 5.63 -4.56 15.43
N PRO A 14 5.69 -5.74 14.79
CA PRO A 14 4.89 -6.01 13.59
C PRO A 14 3.41 -5.72 13.75
N ALA A 15 2.83 -5.97 14.92
CA ALA A 15 1.40 -5.72 15.17
C ALA A 15 1.02 -4.25 14.96
N GLU A 16 1.89 -3.31 15.34
CA GLU A 16 1.63 -1.88 15.13
C GLU A 16 1.64 -1.52 13.65
N LEU A 17 2.61 -2.03 12.91
CA LEU A 17 2.69 -1.79 11.46
C LEU A 17 1.52 -2.44 10.74
N PHE A 18 1.16 -3.64 11.12
CA PHE A 18 0.02 -4.36 10.53
C PHE A 18 -1.27 -3.57 10.72
N ALA A 19 -1.53 -3.11 11.94
CA ALA A 19 -2.72 -2.31 12.24
C ALA A 19 -2.74 -1.00 11.44
N LEU A 20 -1.59 -0.34 11.31
CA LEU A 20 -1.47 0.92 10.60
C LEU A 20 -1.72 0.74 9.09
N ILE A 21 -1.14 -0.29 8.49
CA ILE A 21 -1.32 -0.58 7.07
C ILE A 21 -2.78 -0.95 6.76
N ASN A 22 -3.46 -1.61 7.69
CA ASN A 22 -4.85 -2.01 7.52
C ASN A 22 -5.86 -0.93 7.91
N ASP A 23 -5.41 0.18 8.49
CA ASP A 23 -6.25 1.33 8.79
C ASP A 23 -6.38 2.22 7.55
N ILE A 24 -7.00 1.65 6.52
CA ILE A 24 -7.02 2.20 5.17
C ILE A 24 -7.75 3.55 5.13
N GLU A 25 -8.82 3.70 5.90
CA GLU A 25 -9.60 4.95 5.90
C GLU A 25 -8.84 6.13 6.48
N SER A 26 -7.73 5.88 7.15
CA SER A 26 -6.84 6.94 7.66
C SER A 26 -5.78 7.39 6.65
N TYR A 27 -5.64 6.71 5.52
CA TYR A 27 -4.61 7.02 4.52
C TYR A 27 -4.59 8.49 4.08
N PRO A 28 -5.73 9.15 3.83
CA PRO A 28 -5.69 10.56 3.42
C PRO A 28 -5.06 11.50 4.45
N GLN A 29 -4.95 11.07 5.71
CA GLN A 29 -4.37 11.89 6.77
C GLN A 29 -2.86 12.07 6.64
N PHE A 30 -2.16 11.14 5.97
CA PHE A 30 -0.71 11.17 5.90
C PHE A 30 -0.13 10.82 4.53
N LEU A 31 -0.96 10.47 3.56
CA LEU A 31 -0.53 10.21 2.18
C LEU A 31 -1.08 11.33 1.29
N PRO A 32 -0.23 12.30 0.89
CA PRO A 32 -0.71 13.49 0.18
C PRO A 32 -1.37 13.21 -1.17
N TRP A 33 -1.02 12.08 -1.79
CA TRP A 33 -1.62 11.67 -3.08
C TRP A 33 -2.93 10.92 -2.91
N CYS A 34 -3.30 10.54 -1.69
CA CYS A 34 -4.54 9.81 -1.42
C CYS A 34 -5.68 10.78 -1.16
N THR A 35 -6.64 10.85 -2.07
CA THR A 35 -7.76 11.78 -1.96
C THR A 35 -8.85 11.26 -1.04
N HIS A 36 -9.08 9.95 -1.06
CA HIS A 36 -10.06 9.29 -0.21
C HIS A 36 -9.71 7.81 -0.11
N ALA A 37 -10.21 7.17 0.93
CA ALA A 37 -10.02 5.73 1.12
C ALA A 37 -11.25 5.19 1.85
N ARG A 38 -11.79 4.07 1.36
CA ARG A 38 -13.02 3.50 1.90
C ARG A 38 -12.96 1.99 1.93
N VAL A 39 -13.23 1.41 3.09
CA VAL A 39 -13.35 -0.03 3.25
C VAL A 39 -14.76 -0.45 2.82
N LEU A 40 -14.84 -1.32 1.83
CA LEU A 40 -16.11 -1.84 1.31
C LEU A 40 -16.57 -3.07 2.07
N SER A 41 -15.64 -3.93 2.49
CA SER A 41 -15.93 -5.08 3.32
C SER A 41 -14.69 -5.45 4.14
N SER A 42 -14.90 -6.05 5.30
CA SER A 42 -13.81 -6.43 6.18
C SER A 42 -14.17 -7.67 6.98
N THR A 43 -13.28 -8.65 6.97
CA THR A 43 -13.33 -9.83 7.81
C THR A 43 -11.96 -9.98 8.48
N PRO A 44 -11.79 -10.90 9.43
CA PRO A 44 -10.47 -11.12 10.03
C PRO A 44 -9.37 -11.52 9.05
N THR A 45 -9.72 -12.05 7.86
CA THR A 45 -8.75 -12.53 6.88
C THR A 45 -8.78 -11.78 5.54
N GLU A 46 -9.70 -10.84 5.36
CA GLU A 46 -9.82 -10.15 4.07
C GLU A 46 -10.41 -8.75 4.22
N ILE A 47 -9.84 -7.80 3.52
CA ILE A 47 -10.37 -6.44 3.39
C ILE A 47 -10.49 -6.12 1.91
N VAL A 48 -11.63 -5.59 1.50
CA VAL A 48 -11.81 -5.01 0.17
C VAL A 48 -11.96 -3.51 0.34
N ALA A 49 -11.11 -2.73 -0.32
CA ALA A 49 -11.09 -1.28 -0.14
C ALA A 49 -10.81 -0.55 -1.44
N THR A 50 -11.34 0.66 -1.53
CA THR A 50 -11.14 1.58 -2.64
C THR A 50 -10.26 2.74 -2.20
N ILE A 51 -9.25 3.07 -3.01
CA ILE A 51 -8.33 4.16 -2.74
C ILE A 51 -8.36 5.13 -3.91
N GLY A 52 -8.58 6.42 -3.59
CA GLY A 52 -8.51 7.49 -4.56
C GLY A 52 -7.10 8.04 -4.68
N VAL A 53 -6.65 8.29 -5.90
CA VAL A 53 -5.30 8.76 -6.20
C VAL A 53 -5.39 10.06 -6.99
N ARG A 54 -4.57 11.04 -6.57
CA ARG A 54 -4.38 12.26 -7.33
C ARG A 54 -2.91 12.64 -7.26
N GLN A 55 -2.26 12.63 -8.42
CA GLN A 55 -0.84 12.97 -8.50
C GLN A 55 -0.58 13.65 -9.84
N GLY A 56 -0.44 14.98 -9.81
CA GLY A 56 -0.38 15.77 -11.04
C GLY A 56 -1.64 15.56 -11.87
N PRO A 57 -1.51 15.24 -13.15
CA PRO A 57 -2.67 14.98 -14.02
C PRO A 57 -3.28 13.60 -13.80
N LEU A 58 -2.61 12.71 -13.06
CA LEU A 58 -3.17 11.39 -12.74
C LEU A 58 -4.24 11.55 -11.67
N HIS A 59 -5.46 11.10 -11.98
CA HIS A 59 -6.60 11.18 -11.08
C HIS A 59 -7.50 9.97 -11.31
N GLY A 60 -7.84 9.28 -10.24
CA GLY A 60 -8.72 8.13 -10.35
C GLY A 60 -8.80 7.36 -9.05
N GLU A 61 -9.38 6.17 -9.14
CA GLU A 61 -9.44 5.28 -7.99
C GLU A 61 -9.27 3.83 -8.42
N PHE A 62 -8.87 3.00 -7.48
CA PHE A 62 -8.77 1.56 -7.70
C PHE A 62 -9.20 0.83 -6.44
N THR A 63 -9.67 -0.40 -6.63
CA THR A 63 -10.15 -1.25 -5.55
C THR A 63 -9.30 -2.51 -5.51
N THR A 64 -8.88 -2.90 -4.31
CA THR A 64 -8.11 -4.13 -4.10
C THR A 64 -8.80 -5.04 -3.10
N ARG A 65 -8.50 -6.33 -3.23
CA ARG A 65 -8.82 -7.34 -2.24
C ARG A 65 -7.52 -7.69 -1.53
N ASN A 66 -7.51 -7.50 -0.22
CA ASN A 66 -6.33 -7.69 0.61
C ASN A 66 -6.53 -8.93 1.48
N THR A 67 -5.71 -9.95 1.28
CA THR A 67 -5.73 -11.16 2.09
C THR A 67 -4.75 -11.00 3.24
N LEU A 68 -5.20 -11.20 4.46
CA LEU A 68 -4.46 -10.88 5.68
C LEU A 68 -3.95 -12.14 6.37
N ALA A 69 -2.66 -12.14 6.71
CA ALA A 69 -2.10 -13.07 7.69
C ALA A 69 -1.64 -12.21 8.87
N THR A 70 -2.35 -12.27 9.98
CA THR A 70 -2.24 -11.37 11.12
C THR A 70 -0.79 -11.12 11.54
N ASP A 71 -0.40 -9.83 11.57
CA ASP A 71 0.92 -9.33 11.97
C ASP A 71 2.09 -9.85 11.10
N ARG A 72 1.81 -10.50 9.98
CA ARG A 72 2.83 -11.14 9.14
C ARG A 72 2.84 -10.64 7.71
N SER A 73 1.67 -10.62 7.06
CA SER A 73 1.62 -10.27 5.64
C SER A 73 0.26 -9.79 5.19
N ILE A 74 0.26 -9.05 4.09
CA ILE A 74 -0.95 -8.59 3.41
C ILE A 74 -0.70 -8.79 1.92
N HIS A 75 -1.55 -9.60 1.28
CA HIS A 75 -1.48 -9.81 -0.16
C HIS A 75 -2.57 -8.99 -0.85
N LEU A 76 -2.17 -8.17 -1.81
CA LEU A 76 -3.04 -7.23 -2.52
C LEU A 76 -3.32 -7.75 -3.92
N GLN A 77 -4.60 -7.77 -4.31
CA GLN A 77 -5.03 -8.13 -5.67
C GLN A 77 -6.02 -7.10 -6.19
N LEU A 78 -5.89 -6.77 -7.46
CA LEU A 78 -6.79 -5.81 -8.11
C LEU A 78 -8.20 -6.39 -8.23
N VAL A 79 -9.20 -5.58 -7.85
CA VAL A 79 -10.61 -5.84 -8.13
C VAL A 79 -11.05 -4.96 -9.30
N SER A 80 -10.73 -3.67 -9.27
CA SER A 80 -11.07 -2.76 -10.37
C SER A 80 -10.14 -1.55 -10.36
N GLY A 81 -9.96 -0.93 -11.51
CA GLY A 81 -9.12 0.24 -11.66
C GLY A 81 -8.50 0.31 -13.05
N PRO A 82 -7.68 1.35 -13.31
CA PRO A 82 -7.11 1.59 -14.63
C PRO A 82 -5.90 0.70 -14.95
N PHE A 83 -5.80 -0.46 -14.33
CA PHE A 83 -4.68 -1.37 -14.48
C PHE A 83 -5.11 -2.64 -15.20
N SER A 84 -4.24 -3.21 -16.03
CA SER A 84 -4.40 -4.56 -16.54
C SER A 84 -3.98 -5.59 -15.49
N MET A 85 -3.10 -5.19 -14.58
CA MET A 85 -2.75 -5.96 -13.40
C MET A 85 -2.26 -5.03 -12.28
N LEU A 86 -2.54 -5.40 -11.06
CA LEU A 86 -1.98 -4.79 -9.85
C LEU A 86 -1.99 -5.86 -8.78
N GLU A 87 -0.79 -6.20 -8.29
CA GLU A 87 -0.63 -7.22 -7.27
C GLU A 87 0.54 -6.85 -6.38
N GLY A 88 0.42 -7.10 -5.11
CA GLY A 88 1.51 -6.77 -4.19
C GLY A 88 1.47 -7.56 -2.91
N ASP A 89 2.56 -7.43 -2.16
CA ASP A 89 2.72 -8.08 -0.88
C ASP A 89 3.41 -7.16 0.10
N TRP A 90 2.82 -7.02 1.27
CA TRP A 90 3.48 -6.49 2.45
C TRP A 90 3.97 -7.68 3.28
N GLN A 91 5.21 -7.63 3.74
CA GLN A 91 5.75 -8.62 4.66
C GLN A 91 6.33 -7.94 5.88
N LEU A 92 5.99 -8.47 7.05
CA LEU A 92 6.43 -7.95 8.33
C LEU A 92 7.20 -9.04 9.05
N THR A 93 8.48 -8.81 9.29
CA THR A 93 9.36 -9.78 9.96
C THR A 93 9.79 -9.21 11.30
N PRO A 94 9.49 -9.88 12.42
CA PRO A 94 9.92 -9.38 13.72
C PRO A 94 11.45 -9.40 13.83
N ILE A 95 11.99 -8.37 14.48
CA ILE A 95 13.42 -8.22 14.75
C ILE A 95 13.58 -7.90 16.24
N GLU A 96 14.40 -8.66 16.92
CA GLU A 96 14.67 -8.44 18.34
C GLU A 96 15.31 -7.07 18.60
N PRO A 97 15.00 -6.40 19.73
CA PRO A 97 14.04 -6.83 20.77
C PRO A 97 12.59 -6.44 20.50
N GLU A 98 12.32 -5.37 19.76
CA GLU A 98 10.96 -4.86 19.55
C GLU A 98 10.80 -4.20 18.19
N GLY A 99 11.54 -4.65 17.20
CA GLY A 99 11.54 -4.07 15.88
C GLY A 99 10.84 -4.91 14.85
N CYS A 100 10.79 -4.37 13.64
CA CYS A 100 10.18 -5.02 12.50
C CYS A 100 10.90 -4.63 11.22
N ARG A 101 11.09 -5.60 10.33
CA ARG A 101 11.42 -5.32 8.94
C ARG A 101 10.13 -5.26 8.16
N VAL A 102 9.90 -4.13 7.50
CA VAL A 102 8.74 -3.91 6.64
C VAL A 102 9.20 -4.01 5.20
N GLU A 103 8.58 -4.90 4.44
CA GLU A 103 8.90 -5.09 3.02
C GLU A 103 7.65 -4.96 2.18
N LEU A 104 7.75 -4.22 1.08
CA LEU A 104 6.67 -4.08 0.10
C LEU A 104 7.21 -4.48 -1.27
N THR A 105 6.49 -5.36 -1.94
CA THR A 105 6.69 -5.67 -3.35
C THR A 105 5.39 -5.37 -4.07
N MET A 106 5.44 -4.57 -5.13
CA MET A 106 4.25 -4.23 -5.91
C MET A 106 4.56 -4.41 -7.38
N ARG A 107 3.64 -5.05 -8.09
CA ARG A 107 3.71 -5.26 -9.54
C ARG A 107 2.46 -4.68 -10.17
N PHE A 108 2.62 -3.92 -11.24
CA PHE A 108 1.48 -3.30 -11.90
C PHE A 108 1.75 -3.01 -13.37
N ALA A 109 0.66 -2.89 -14.12
CA ALA A 109 0.66 -2.41 -15.51
C ALA A 109 -0.66 -1.70 -15.75
N PHE A 110 -0.62 -0.58 -16.48
CA PHE A 110 -1.83 0.15 -16.83
C PHE A 110 -2.55 -0.52 -18.00
N THR A 111 -3.89 -0.40 -18.03
CA THR A 111 -4.71 -0.95 -19.11
C THR A 111 -4.37 -0.30 -20.45
N HIS A 112 -4.23 1.03 -20.44
CA HIS A 112 -3.95 1.80 -21.66
C HIS A 112 -2.46 2.10 -21.75
N ARG A 113 -1.86 1.73 -22.88
CA ARG A 113 -0.44 1.88 -23.12
C ARG A 113 0.04 3.32 -22.97
N LEU A 114 -0.73 4.27 -23.52
CA LEU A 114 -0.37 5.69 -23.43
C LEU A 114 -0.39 6.18 -21.99
N THR A 115 -1.40 5.78 -21.22
CA THR A 115 -1.50 6.08 -19.79
C THR A 115 -0.27 5.54 -19.05
N GLY A 116 0.13 4.31 -19.37
CA GLY A 116 1.31 3.69 -18.77
C GLY A 116 2.59 4.47 -19.05
N LEU A 117 2.79 4.92 -20.29
CA LEU A 117 3.97 5.70 -20.66
C LEU A 117 4.04 7.01 -19.85
N LEU A 118 2.89 7.66 -19.63
CA LEU A 118 2.86 8.95 -18.95
C LEU A 118 2.94 8.82 -17.43
N PHE A 119 2.29 7.81 -16.84
CA PHE A 119 2.06 7.75 -15.39
C PHE A 119 2.80 6.63 -14.67
N GLU A 120 3.30 5.62 -15.38
CA GLU A 120 4.01 4.51 -14.74
C GLU A 120 5.19 4.96 -13.85
N PRO A 121 6.08 5.88 -14.33
CA PRO A 121 7.18 6.32 -13.47
C PRO A 121 6.68 7.06 -12.21
N LYS A 122 5.64 7.86 -12.33
CA LYS A 122 5.07 8.61 -11.21
C LYS A 122 4.42 7.68 -10.20
N PHE A 123 3.66 6.72 -10.69
CA PHE A 123 3.01 5.74 -9.82
C PHE A 123 4.05 4.87 -9.11
N ALA A 124 5.10 4.45 -9.84
CA ALA A 124 6.21 3.71 -9.25
C ALA A 124 6.90 4.49 -8.13
N ALA A 125 7.12 5.78 -8.32
CA ALA A 125 7.69 6.65 -7.29
C ALA A 125 6.77 6.77 -6.08
N THR A 126 5.46 6.87 -6.30
CA THR A 126 4.46 6.90 -5.24
C THR A 126 4.50 5.62 -4.41
N ILE A 127 4.49 4.47 -5.07
CA ILE A 127 4.59 3.17 -4.39
C ILE A 127 5.92 3.07 -3.63
N GLY A 128 7.01 3.52 -4.24
CA GLY A 128 8.33 3.52 -3.60
C GLY A 128 8.40 4.36 -2.33
N SER A 129 7.55 5.38 -2.20
CA SER A 129 7.50 6.24 -1.02
C SER A 129 6.61 5.68 0.10
N LEU A 130 5.79 4.65 -0.18
CA LEU A 130 4.83 4.14 0.79
C LEU A 130 5.48 3.62 2.06
N VAL A 131 6.53 2.82 1.93
CA VAL A 131 7.20 2.23 3.11
C VAL A 131 7.70 3.33 4.03
N ASP A 132 8.35 4.36 3.48
CA ASP A 132 8.85 5.48 4.27
C ASP A 132 7.71 6.25 4.93
N ALA A 133 6.60 6.44 4.22
CA ALA A 133 5.43 7.13 4.75
C ALA A 133 4.81 6.37 5.93
N PHE A 134 4.67 5.05 5.83
CA PHE A 134 4.14 4.24 6.93
C PHE A 134 5.10 4.20 8.12
N VAL A 135 6.40 4.10 7.86
CA VAL A 135 7.41 4.13 8.93
C VAL A 135 7.39 5.48 9.65
N ALA A 136 7.33 6.58 8.92
CA ALA A 136 7.23 7.91 9.50
C ALA A 136 5.95 8.06 10.33
N ARG A 137 4.84 7.55 9.83
CA ARG A 137 3.56 7.56 10.56
C ARG A 137 3.65 6.76 11.84
N ALA A 138 4.23 5.56 11.78
CA ALA A 138 4.41 4.71 12.96
C ALA A 138 5.26 5.41 14.03
N ARG A 139 6.34 6.08 13.62
CA ARG A 139 7.23 6.81 14.54
C ARG A 139 6.54 8.03 15.15
N SER A 140 5.55 8.59 14.51
CA SER A 140 4.80 9.76 15.02
C SER A 140 3.75 9.39 16.07
N LEU A 141 3.40 8.10 16.18
CA LEU A 141 2.42 7.61 17.14
C LEU A 141 3.08 7.23 18.45
N PRO A 142 2.41 7.47 19.59
CA PRO A 142 2.99 7.13 20.92
C PRO A 142 3.18 5.64 21.14
#